data_1ec4dc87bc01627c342313e454ace357
#
_entry.id   1ec4dc87bc01627c342313e454ace357
#
_cell.length_a   1.000
_cell.length_b   1.000
_cell.length_c   1.000
_cell.angle_alpha   90.00
_cell.angle_beta   90.00
_cell.angle_gamma   90.00
#
_symmetry.space_group_name_H-M   'P 1'
#
loop_
_entity.id
_entity.type
_entity.pdbx_description
1 polymer ?
#
loop_
_entity_poly.entity_id
_entity_poly.type
_entity_poly.pdbx_seq_one_letter_code
_entity_poly.pdbx_strand_id
1 'polypeptide(L)'
;MPEPYAGISVGTTPFEIVYSENKMRLLHYLPTVKKQHPVPVFIVYAFVNRYYIMDLQPDKSVVRKLLDEGFDTYIVDWGYPSGDDRHLTLNDYVNGYLNSAIDRIMELSGIDKVTLIGVCHGGVLSLIYSVLHPEKVKNLVVLNTPVNFDTDKSLLNIWSKSMDVDRLVDYYGIVPGELMNIGYFFVDPLRNIIDLYSGVYDRVDCEPDDIKCRRQDGESVRTFLRMMKWGSDNPGQAGEAYRQFIKDCYQKNLLIKNEMEIDGQMINLKDITMPLLNIMAKYDNFIPNESSIPLNDAVSSADKTMAIFPTGHIGIFVGYESQKDVCPMITEWLKPRSF
;
A
#
# COMPACT_ATOMS: atom_id res chain seq x y z
N MET A 1 -6.77 20.48 19.65
CA MET A 1 -5.38 20.98 19.56
C MET A 1 -5.09 21.25 18.08
N PRO A 2 -4.32 22.28 17.70
CA PRO A 2 -3.95 22.44 16.29
C PRO A 2 -3.19 21.18 15.82
N GLU A 3 -3.50 20.68 14.62
CA GLU A 3 -2.80 19.54 14.05
C GLU A 3 -1.29 19.86 13.98
N PRO A 4 -0.42 19.01 14.53
CA PRO A 4 1.00 19.33 14.65
C PRO A 4 1.72 19.57 13.31
N TYR A 5 1.08 19.21 12.19
CA TYR A 5 1.62 19.36 10.84
C TYR A 5 0.70 20.18 9.91
N ALA A 6 -0.16 21.04 10.48
CA ALA A 6 -1.00 21.96 9.72
C ALA A 6 -0.12 22.85 8.82
N GLY A 7 -0.19 22.86 7.57
CA GLY A 7 0.66 23.61 6.63
C GLY A 7 1.76 22.79 5.95
N ILE A 8 1.93 21.51 6.30
CA ILE A 8 2.77 20.59 5.54
C ILE A 8 1.94 19.95 4.43
N SER A 9 2.19 20.33 3.18
CA SER A 9 1.51 19.77 2.00
C SER A 9 2.08 18.41 1.62
N VAL A 10 1.20 17.46 1.32
CA VAL A 10 1.48 16.10 0.82
C VAL A 10 0.47 15.79 -0.29
N GLY A 11 0.75 14.82 -1.16
CA GLY A 11 -0.20 14.42 -2.20
C GLY A 11 -0.46 15.57 -3.18
N THR A 12 0.61 16.15 -3.75
CA THR A 12 0.51 17.41 -4.51
C THR A 12 0.16 17.22 -5.99
N THR A 13 0.17 16.01 -6.51
CA THR A 13 -0.25 15.73 -7.88
C THR A 13 -1.77 15.94 -8.01
N PRO A 14 -2.24 16.74 -8.97
CA PRO A 14 -3.66 17.05 -9.10
C PRO A 14 -4.49 15.80 -9.37
N PHE A 15 -5.64 15.70 -8.73
CA PHE A 15 -6.61 14.62 -8.90
C PHE A 15 -8.05 15.11 -8.78
N GLU A 16 -8.98 14.27 -9.23
CA GLU A 16 -10.41 14.42 -9.03
C GLU A 16 -10.94 13.22 -8.23
N ILE A 17 -11.97 13.44 -7.41
CA ILE A 17 -12.71 12.36 -6.77
C ILE A 17 -13.81 11.93 -7.73
N VAL A 18 -13.64 10.75 -8.34
CA VAL A 18 -14.56 10.26 -9.40
C VAL A 18 -15.61 9.28 -8.88
N TYR A 19 -15.44 8.81 -7.65
CA TYR A 19 -16.41 7.97 -6.96
C TYR A 19 -16.24 8.09 -5.44
N SER A 20 -17.32 7.94 -4.70
CA SER A 20 -17.30 7.86 -3.24
C SER A 20 -18.40 6.91 -2.75
N GLU A 21 -18.05 6.07 -1.78
CA GLU A 21 -18.98 5.16 -1.12
C GLU A 21 -18.64 5.13 0.38
N ASN A 22 -19.57 5.53 1.23
CA ASN A 22 -19.32 5.75 2.66
C ASN A 22 -18.10 6.65 2.93
N LYS A 23 -17.03 6.10 3.51
CA LYS A 23 -15.77 6.81 3.78
C LYS A 23 -14.75 6.65 2.67
N MET A 24 -14.92 5.64 1.81
CA MET A 24 -14.01 5.36 0.70
C MET A 24 -14.19 6.38 -0.42
N ARG A 25 -13.06 6.79 -1.00
CA ARG A 25 -13.00 7.65 -2.19
C ARG A 25 -12.09 7.03 -3.23
N LEU A 26 -12.49 7.12 -4.49
CA LEU A 26 -11.66 6.79 -5.64
C LEU A 26 -11.12 8.09 -6.23
N LEU A 27 -9.81 8.23 -6.19
CA LEU A 27 -9.11 9.38 -6.73
C LEU A 27 -8.57 9.03 -8.11
N HIS A 28 -8.82 9.90 -9.10
CA HIS A 28 -8.30 9.84 -10.46
C HIS A 28 -7.30 10.97 -10.65
N TYR A 29 -6.03 10.64 -10.87
CA TYR A 29 -4.99 11.64 -11.09
C TYR A 29 -5.05 12.20 -12.51
N LEU A 30 -4.89 13.52 -12.63
CA LEU A 30 -4.91 14.18 -13.92
C LEU A 30 -3.66 13.83 -14.74
N PRO A 31 -3.81 13.49 -16.04
CA PRO A 31 -2.70 13.06 -16.88
C PRO A 31 -1.65 14.17 -17.06
N THR A 32 -0.38 13.81 -17.02
CA THR A 32 0.75 14.74 -17.30
C THR A 32 1.17 14.72 -18.77
N VAL A 33 0.78 13.67 -19.52
CA VAL A 33 1.10 13.49 -20.94
C VAL A 33 -0.15 13.25 -21.78
N LYS A 34 -0.10 13.61 -23.08
CA LYS A 34 -1.25 13.51 -24.00
C LYS A 34 -1.59 12.08 -24.39
N LYS A 35 -0.57 11.23 -24.60
CA LYS A 35 -0.76 9.84 -25.02
C LYS A 35 -0.76 8.96 -23.80
N GLN A 36 -1.85 8.24 -23.60
CA GLN A 36 -2.00 7.32 -22.48
C GLN A 36 -2.08 5.87 -22.98
N HIS A 37 -1.66 4.96 -22.10
CA HIS A 37 -1.91 3.53 -22.26
C HIS A 37 -3.39 3.24 -22.04
N PRO A 38 -4.01 2.34 -22.86
CA PRO A 38 -5.44 2.07 -22.75
C PRO A 38 -5.88 1.49 -21.41
N VAL A 39 -5.09 0.56 -20.83
CA VAL A 39 -5.46 -0.14 -19.60
C VAL A 39 -5.17 0.75 -18.39
N PRO A 40 -6.19 1.14 -17.62
CA PRO A 40 -6.03 1.97 -16.44
C PRO A 40 -5.29 1.22 -15.32
N VAL A 41 -4.55 1.97 -14.50
CA VAL A 41 -3.84 1.48 -13.33
C VAL A 41 -4.59 1.90 -12.07
N PHE A 42 -4.94 0.93 -11.22
CA PHE A 42 -5.58 1.19 -9.94
C PHE A 42 -4.67 0.75 -8.78
N ILE A 43 -4.25 1.72 -7.98
CA ILE A 43 -3.43 1.49 -6.80
C ILE A 43 -4.34 1.16 -5.61
N VAL A 44 -4.25 -0.06 -5.11
CA VAL A 44 -4.94 -0.52 -3.90
C VAL A 44 -3.97 -0.37 -2.73
N TYR A 45 -4.12 0.73 -2.00
CA TYR A 45 -3.26 1.04 -0.87
C TYR A 45 -3.67 0.25 0.39
N ALA A 46 -2.74 0.12 1.34
CA ALA A 46 -2.97 -0.57 2.61
C ALA A 46 -4.00 0.15 3.50
N PHE A 47 -4.53 -0.57 4.51
CA PHE A 47 -5.34 0.03 5.59
C PHE A 47 -4.50 0.82 6.61
N VAL A 48 -3.18 0.69 6.55
CA VAL A 48 -2.23 1.31 7.48
C VAL A 48 -1.70 2.61 6.92
N ASN A 49 -1.77 3.68 7.70
CA ASN A 49 -1.44 5.04 7.28
C ASN A 49 -2.26 5.49 6.05
N ARG A 50 -1.78 6.50 5.34
CA ARG A 50 -2.55 7.12 4.26
C ARG A 50 -1.90 6.91 2.91
N TYR A 51 -2.75 6.78 1.89
CA TYR A 51 -2.40 6.54 0.49
C TYR A 51 -1.41 7.55 -0.10
N TYR A 52 -1.35 8.78 0.45
CA TYR A 52 -0.52 9.84 -0.14
C TYR A 52 0.99 9.64 0.01
N ILE A 53 1.44 8.58 0.68
CA ILE A 53 2.84 8.14 0.61
C ILE A 53 3.23 7.76 -0.84
N MET A 54 2.26 7.30 -1.65
CA MET A 54 2.45 6.99 -3.06
C MET A 54 2.65 8.26 -3.90
N ASP A 55 2.38 9.45 -3.33
CA ASP A 55 2.55 10.78 -3.92
C ASP A 55 3.02 11.80 -2.88
N LEU A 56 4.07 11.47 -2.12
CA LEU A 56 4.49 12.28 -0.96
C LEU A 56 4.90 13.70 -1.35
N GLN A 57 5.69 13.83 -2.43
CA GLN A 57 6.17 15.09 -3.01
C GLN A 57 6.64 14.85 -4.45
N PRO A 58 6.85 15.90 -5.27
CA PRO A 58 7.08 15.75 -6.73
C PRO A 58 8.22 14.81 -7.14
N ASP A 59 9.31 14.78 -6.38
CA ASP A 59 10.48 13.93 -6.61
C ASP A 59 10.43 12.57 -5.85
N LYS A 60 9.38 12.33 -5.10
CA LYS A 60 9.12 11.11 -4.31
C LYS A 60 7.66 10.69 -4.49
N SER A 61 7.31 10.32 -5.72
CA SER A 61 5.95 9.98 -6.13
C SER A 61 5.95 8.84 -7.14
N VAL A 62 5.40 7.71 -6.73
CA VAL A 62 5.10 6.58 -7.62
C VAL A 62 4.00 6.97 -8.61
N VAL A 63 2.98 7.67 -8.13
CA VAL A 63 1.86 8.18 -8.96
C VAL A 63 2.39 9.02 -10.11
N ARG A 64 3.23 10.01 -9.82
CA ARG A 64 3.76 10.91 -10.85
C ARG A 64 4.60 10.14 -11.89
N LYS A 65 5.38 9.16 -11.46
CA LYS A 65 6.14 8.30 -12.38
C LYS A 65 5.24 7.52 -13.34
N LEU A 66 4.12 6.99 -12.83
CA LEU A 66 3.13 6.32 -13.67
C LEU A 66 2.50 7.30 -14.69
N LEU A 67 2.09 8.48 -14.23
CA LEU A 67 1.50 9.52 -15.10
C LEU A 67 2.47 10.01 -16.18
N ASP A 68 3.75 10.25 -15.82
CA ASP A 68 4.78 10.73 -16.75
C ASP A 68 5.09 9.69 -17.84
N GLU A 69 4.87 8.40 -17.54
CA GLU A 69 4.98 7.29 -18.51
C GLU A 69 3.65 7.00 -19.24
N GLY A 70 2.61 7.80 -19.01
CA GLY A 70 1.33 7.73 -19.70
C GLY A 70 0.35 6.69 -19.19
N PHE A 71 0.44 6.27 -17.92
CA PHE A 71 -0.55 5.39 -17.31
C PHE A 71 -1.68 6.21 -16.71
N ASP A 72 -2.92 5.89 -17.08
CA ASP A 72 -4.13 6.46 -16.47
C ASP A 72 -4.28 5.90 -15.05
N THR A 73 -4.07 6.74 -14.03
CA THR A 73 -3.78 6.29 -12.67
C THR A 73 -4.87 6.68 -11.68
N TYR A 74 -5.37 5.67 -10.98
CA TYR A 74 -6.35 5.77 -9.90
C TYR A 74 -5.75 5.25 -8.59
N ILE A 75 -6.25 5.75 -7.45
CA ILE A 75 -5.90 5.23 -6.12
C ILE A 75 -7.12 5.23 -5.21
N VAL A 76 -7.21 4.22 -4.35
CA VAL A 76 -8.21 4.19 -3.29
C VAL A 76 -7.74 4.96 -2.07
N ASP A 77 -8.61 5.81 -1.56
CA ASP A 77 -8.54 6.37 -0.22
C ASP A 77 -9.64 5.73 0.64
N TRP A 78 -9.27 4.92 1.59
CA TRP A 78 -10.21 4.23 2.48
C TRP A 78 -10.93 5.17 3.45
N GLY A 79 -10.46 6.40 3.60
CA GLY A 79 -10.99 7.38 4.56
C GLY A 79 -10.61 7.06 6.01
N TYR A 80 -11.46 7.46 6.93
CA TYR A 80 -11.31 7.24 8.36
C TYR A 80 -12.55 6.51 8.89
N PRO A 81 -12.46 5.19 9.12
CA PRO A 81 -13.57 4.43 9.70
C PRO A 81 -14.02 5.00 11.04
N SER A 82 -15.31 5.00 11.27
CA SER A 82 -15.98 5.45 12.50
C SER A 82 -16.73 4.29 13.16
N GLY A 83 -17.33 4.51 14.30
CA GLY A 83 -18.09 3.47 15.02
C GLY A 83 -19.17 2.78 14.17
N ASP A 84 -19.72 3.47 13.18
CA ASP A 84 -20.72 2.89 12.25
C ASP A 84 -20.09 1.86 11.29
N ASP A 85 -18.78 1.96 11.05
CA ASP A 85 -18.03 1.10 10.12
C ASP A 85 -17.47 -0.16 10.80
N ARG A 86 -17.68 -0.34 12.12
CA ARG A 86 -17.10 -1.44 12.91
C ARG A 86 -17.43 -2.84 12.40
N HIS A 87 -18.54 -2.99 11.69
CA HIS A 87 -19.05 -4.26 11.18
C HIS A 87 -18.55 -4.61 9.76
N LEU A 88 -17.82 -3.67 9.11
CA LEU A 88 -17.26 -3.93 7.80
C LEU A 88 -16.28 -5.09 7.87
N THR A 89 -16.47 -6.06 6.98
CA THR A 89 -15.66 -7.27 6.82
C THR A 89 -14.69 -7.14 5.65
N LEU A 90 -13.79 -8.10 5.45
CA LEU A 90 -12.97 -8.15 4.23
C LEU A 90 -13.84 -8.29 2.97
N ASN A 91 -15.00 -8.95 3.07
CA ASN A 91 -15.94 -9.03 1.96
C ASN A 91 -16.47 -7.66 1.53
N ASP A 92 -16.82 -6.80 2.50
CA ASP A 92 -17.29 -5.44 2.20
C ASP A 92 -16.19 -4.61 1.51
N TYR A 93 -14.92 -4.80 1.88
CA TYR A 93 -13.82 -4.12 1.22
C TYR A 93 -13.52 -4.68 -0.17
N VAL A 94 -13.58 -6.00 -0.37
CA VAL A 94 -13.19 -6.64 -1.64
C VAL A 94 -14.34 -6.65 -2.64
N ASN A 95 -15.48 -7.27 -2.30
CA ASN A 95 -16.64 -7.39 -3.18
C ASN A 95 -17.53 -6.14 -3.17
N GLY A 96 -17.46 -5.33 -2.13
CA GLY A 96 -18.10 -4.01 -2.06
C GLY A 96 -17.21 -2.93 -2.67
N TYR A 97 -16.40 -2.28 -1.85
CA TYR A 97 -15.68 -1.06 -2.22
C TYR A 97 -14.71 -1.21 -3.40
N LEU A 98 -13.85 -2.25 -3.42
CA LEU A 98 -12.93 -2.45 -4.55
C LEU A 98 -13.69 -2.75 -5.83
N ASN A 99 -14.71 -3.61 -5.76
CA ASN A 99 -15.50 -3.95 -6.95
C ASN A 99 -16.22 -2.72 -7.50
N SER A 100 -16.89 -1.93 -6.65
CA SER A 100 -17.55 -0.68 -7.06
C SER A 100 -16.55 0.33 -7.67
N ALA A 101 -15.35 0.46 -7.08
CA ALA A 101 -14.30 1.33 -7.61
C ALA A 101 -13.82 0.86 -8.99
N ILE A 102 -13.59 -0.44 -9.17
CA ILE A 102 -13.13 -1.03 -10.44
C ILE A 102 -14.20 -0.88 -11.51
N ASP A 103 -15.49 -1.14 -11.19
CA ASP A 103 -16.60 -0.95 -12.13
C ASP A 103 -16.68 0.52 -12.58
N ARG A 104 -16.44 1.47 -11.66
CA ARG A 104 -16.37 2.88 -12.00
C ARG A 104 -15.20 3.23 -12.89
N ILE A 105 -14.01 2.67 -12.66
CA ILE A 105 -12.83 2.86 -13.53
C ILE A 105 -13.12 2.30 -14.93
N MET A 106 -13.70 1.12 -15.02
CA MET A 106 -14.06 0.49 -16.31
C MET A 106 -15.08 1.32 -17.06
N GLU A 107 -16.10 1.87 -16.39
CA GLU A 107 -17.08 2.79 -16.97
C GLU A 107 -16.42 4.06 -17.53
N LEU A 108 -15.51 4.69 -16.76
CA LEU A 108 -14.84 5.93 -17.16
C LEU A 108 -13.85 5.74 -18.31
N SER A 109 -13.09 4.65 -18.28
CA SER A 109 -12.08 4.34 -19.30
C SER A 109 -12.66 3.71 -20.57
N GLY A 110 -13.83 3.06 -20.48
CA GLY A 110 -14.38 2.23 -21.54
C GLY A 110 -13.61 0.92 -21.78
N ILE A 111 -12.77 0.52 -20.82
CA ILE A 111 -11.93 -0.70 -20.85
C ILE A 111 -12.48 -1.68 -19.83
N ASP A 112 -12.58 -2.95 -20.19
CA ASP A 112 -13.20 -4.00 -19.37
C ASP A 112 -12.28 -4.64 -18.33
N LYS A 113 -11.03 -4.18 -18.25
CA LYS A 113 -10.02 -4.69 -17.31
C LYS A 113 -9.13 -3.59 -16.77
N VAL A 114 -8.65 -3.75 -15.54
CA VAL A 114 -7.69 -2.84 -14.90
C VAL A 114 -6.37 -3.54 -14.58
N THR A 115 -5.30 -2.77 -14.50
CA THR A 115 -4.07 -3.20 -13.82
C THR A 115 -4.20 -2.86 -12.34
N LEU A 116 -4.05 -3.84 -11.45
CA LEU A 116 -3.99 -3.61 -10.01
C LEU A 116 -2.53 -3.44 -9.56
N ILE A 117 -2.27 -2.41 -8.75
CA ILE A 117 -1.03 -2.28 -7.99
C ILE A 117 -1.39 -2.35 -6.51
N GLY A 118 -1.23 -3.51 -5.91
CA GLY A 118 -1.53 -3.74 -4.51
C GLY A 118 -0.31 -3.46 -3.61
N VAL A 119 -0.52 -2.69 -2.53
CA VAL A 119 0.55 -2.27 -1.62
C VAL A 119 0.34 -2.89 -0.24
N CYS A 120 1.27 -3.73 0.23
CA CYS A 120 1.23 -4.37 1.54
C CYS A 120 -0.11 -5.10 1.78
N HIS A 121 -0.94 -4.70 2.77
CA HIS A 121 -2.30 -5.21 2.97
C HIS A 121 -3.20 -5.01 1.74
N GLY A 122 -3.05 -3.89 1.02
CA GLY A 122 -3.76 -3.66 -0.24
C GLY A 122 -3.38 -4.67 -1.33
N GLY A 123 -2.15 -5.21 -1.27
CA GLY A 123 -1.74 -6.33 -2.10
C GLY A 123 -2.49 -7.61 -1.77
N VAL A 124 -2.71 -7.91 -0.49
CA VAL A 124 -3.53 -9.05 -0.07
C VAL A 124 -4.97 -8.91 -0.59
N LEU A 125 -5.57 -7.72 -0.44
CA LEU A 125 -6.91 -7.46 -1.00
C LEU A 125 -6.94 -7.60 -2.53
N SER A 126 -5.89 -7.15 -3.22
CA SER A 126 -5.75 -7.28 -4.68
C SER A 126 -5.61 -8.75 -5.12
N LEU A 127 -4.89 -9.57 -4.36
CA LEU A 127 -4.81 -11.02 -4.59
C LEU A 127 -6.18 -11.68 -4.44
N ILE A 128 -6.88 -11.40 -3.33
CA ILE A 128 -8.22 -11.93 -3.07
C ILE A 128 -9.17 -11.49 -4.19
N TYR A 129 -9.18 -10.21 -4.54
CA TYR A 129 -10.01 -9.69 -5.64
C TYR A 129 -9.69 -10.36 -6.98
N SER A 130 -8.42 -10.60 -7.28
CA SER A 130 -7.99 -11.23 -8.53
C SER A 130 -8.40 -12.71 -8.63
N VAL A 131 -8.58 -13.39 -7.51
CA VAL A 131 -9.16 -14.74 -7.46
C VAL A 131 -10.67 -14.70 -7.69
N LEU A 132 -11.37 -13.74 -7.06
CA LEU A 132 -12.84 -13.65 -7.13
C LEU A 132 -13.34 -13.06 -8.46
N HIS A 133 -12.58 -12.14 -9.07
CA HIS A 133 -12.95 -11.40 -10.28
C HIS A 133 -11.83 -11.40 -11.34
N PRO A 134 -11.34 -12.56 -11.79
CA PRO A 134 -10.20 -12.66 -12.71
C PRO A 134 -10.50 -12.03 -14.09
N GLU A 135 -11.78 -11.93 -14.46
CA GLU A 135 -12.22 -11.32 -15.72
C GLU A 135 -12.00 -9.80 -15.75
N LYS A 136 -11.91 -9.13 -14.58
CA LYS A 136 -11.73 -7.67 -14.47
C LYS A 136 -10.25 -7.26 -14.30
N VAL A 137 -9.33 -8.21 -14.08
CA VAL A 137 -7.92 -7.92 -13.84
C VAL A 137 -7.07 -8.27 -15.06
N LYS A 138 -6.39 -7.27 -15.63
CA LYS A 138 -5.46 -7.43 -16.75
C LYS A 138 -4.09 -7.83 -16.29
N ASN A 139 -3.54 -7.11 -15.30
CA ASN A 139 -2.22 -7.33 -14.73
C ASN A 139 -2.28 -7.14 -13.20
N LEU A 140 -1.44 -7.86 -12.48
CA LEU A 140 -1.31 -7.74 -11.04
C LEU A 140 0.13 -7.41 -10.66
N VAL A 141 0.33 -6.25 -10.03
CA VAL A 141 1.59 -5.84 -9.42
C VAL A 141 1.38 -5.81 -7.90
N VAL A 142 2.27 -6.42 -7.15
CA VAL A 142 2.22 -6.38 -5.68
C VAL A 142 3.55 -5.88 -5.12
N LEU A 143 3.46 -4.98 -4.13
CA LEU A 143 4.59 -4.33 -3.48
C LEU A 143 4.60 -4.70 -1.99
N ASN A 144 5.68 -5.32 -1.51
CA ASN A 144 5.85 -5.74 -0.11
C ASN A 144 4.61 -6.46 0.45
N THR A 145 4.05 -7.40 -0.33
CA THR A 145 2.78 -8.05 -0.02
C THR A 145 3.00 -9.43 0.58
N PRO A 146 2.58 -9.67 1.84
CA PRO A 146 2.71 -11.00 2.45
C PRO A 146 1.63 -11.94 1.94
N VAL A 147 1.98 -13.21 1.72
CA VAL A 147 1.05 -14.31 1.47
C VAL A 147 1.26 -15.46 2.45
N ASN A 148 2.49 -15.63 2.92
CA ASN A 148 2.84 -16.55 4.00
C ASN A 148 3.11 -15.74 5.28
N PHE A 149 2.24 -15.90 6.27
CA PHE A 149 2.33 -15.20 7.54
C PHE A 149 2.98 -16.05 8.64
N ASP A 150 3.35 -17.29 8.34
CA ASP A 150 4.00 -18.19 9.30
C ASP A 150 5.51 -18.02 9.30
N THR A 151 5.93 -16.91 9.90
CA THR A 151 7.35 -16.55 10.09
C THR A 151 7.55 -15.97 11.49
N ASP A 152 8.78 -16.07 12.00
CA ASP A 152 9.24 -15.47 13.26
C ASP A 152 10.22 -14.30 13.04
N LYS A 153 10.46 -13.92 11.78
CA LYS A 153 11.41 -12.85 11.42
C LYS A 153 10.83 -11.45 11.54
N SER A 154 9.52 -11.32 11.75
CA SER A 154 8.87 -10.03 12.04
C SER A 154 8.18 -10.09 13.39
N LEU A 155 8.40 -9.08 14.22
CA LEU A 155 7.69 -8.94 15.50
C LEU A 155 6.18 -8.82 15.29
N LEU A 156 5.71 -8.26 14.17
CA LEU A 156 4.29 -8.21 13.86
C LEU A 156 3.70 -9.62 13.75
N ASN A 157 4.40 -10.54 13.09
CA ASN A 157 3.95 -11.93 12.98
C ASN A 157 3.91 -12.62 14.35
N ILE A 158 4.96 -12.44 15.16
CA ILE A 158 5.04 -13.03 16.52
C ILE A 158 3.91 -12.51 17.41
N TRP A 159 3.71 -11.19 17.45
CA TRP A 159 2.66 -10.59 18.30
C TRP A 159 1.26 -10.95 17.82
N SER A 160 1.01 -10.90 16.51
CA SER A 160 -0.31 -11.20 15.94
C SER A 160 -0.72 -12.65 16.19
N LYS A 161 0.22 -13.60 16.19
CA LYS A 161 -0.05 -15.01 16.53
C LYS A 161 -0.57 -15.19 17.95
N SER A 162 -0.12 -14.36 18.90
CA SER A 162 -0.47 -14.42 20.31
C SER A 162 -1.57 -13.46 20.74
N MET A 163 -2.02 -12.60 19.83
CA MET A 163 -2.99 -11.53 20.11
C MET A 163 -4.38 -12.11 20.36
N ASP A 164 -5.02 -11.72 21.46
CA ASP A 164 -6.46 -11.89 21.65
C ASP A 164 -7.22 -10.83 20.86
N VAL A 165 -7.34 -11.08 19.54
CA VAL A 165 -7.97 -10.13 18.61
C VAL A 165 -9.47 -9.98 18.88
N ASP A 166 -10.12 -11.01 19.40
CA ASP A 166 -11.55 -10.97 19.74
C ASP A 166 -11.79 -9.92 20.83
N ARG A 167 -11.05 -10.03 21.93
CA ARG A 167 -11.14 -9.08 23.03
C ARG A 167 -10.79 -7.67 22.62
N LEU A 168 -9.78 -7.50 21.74
CA LEU A 168 -9.38 -6.21 21.23
C LEU A 168 -10.52 -5.54 20.43
N VAL A 169 -11.09 -6.28 19.48
CA VAL A 169 -12.15 -5.77 18.60
C VAL A 169 -13.46 -5.58 19.38
N ASP A 170 -13.82 -6.49 20.29
CA ASP A 170 -15.01 -6.35 21.13
C ASP A 170 -14.94 -5.10 22.01
N TYR A 171 -13.75 -4.72 22.46
CA TYR A 171 -13.54 -3.54 23.29
C TYR A 171 -13.58 -2.23 22.47
N TYR A 172 -12.89 -2.18 21.34
CA TYR A 172 -12.74 -0.93 20.58
C TYR A 172 -13.79 -0.73 19.49
N GLY A 173 -14.29 -1.78 18.88
CA GLY A 173 -15.13 -1.74 17.68
C GLY A 173 -14.37 -1.27 16.43
N ILE A 174 -13.70 -0.12 16.52
CA ILE A 174 -12.69 0.36 15.57
C ILE A 174 -11.33 0.25 16.26
N VAL A 175 -10.40 -0.50 15.67
CA VAL A 175 -9.03 -0.60 16.21
C VAL A 175 -8.30 0.73 15.98
N PRO A 176 -7.88 1.45 17.05
CA PRO A 176 -7.33 2.79 16.91
C PRO A 176 -6.01 2.81 16.16
N GLY A 177 -5.84 3.80 15.25
CA GLY A 177 -4.59 4.01 14.52
C GLY A 177 -3.40 4.29 15.44
N GLU A 178 -3.63 5.00 16.55
CA GLU A 178 -2.61 5.29 17.57
C GLU A 178 -2.07 4.02 18.22
N LEU A 179 -2.95 3.04 18.50
CA LEU A 179 -2.53 1.75 19.06
C LEU A 179 -1.65 0.98 18.06
N MET A 180 -2.02 1.01 16.79
CA MET A 180 -1.21 0.40 15.73
C MET A 180 0.13 1.12 15.57
N ASN A 181 0.17 2.45 15.63
CA ASN A 181 1.41 3.24 15.58
C ASN A 181 2.38 2.87 16.71
N ILE A 182 1.87 2.65 17.91
CA ILE A 182 2.66 2.16 19.05
C ILE A 182 3.28 0.79 18.70
N GLY A 183 2.48 -0.15 18.17
CA GLY A 183 2.97 -1.46 17.71
C GLY A 183 4.08 -1.31 16.67
N TYR A 184 3.86 -0.53 15.62
CA TYR A 184 4.85 -0.32 14.55
C TYR A 184 6.14 0.34 15.05
N PHE A 185 6.04 1.27 16.00
CA PHE A 185 7.23 1.87 16.61
C PHE A 185 8.10 0.81 17.29
N PHE A 186 7.51 -0.14 17.99
CA PHE A 186 8.22 -1.19 18.70
C PHE A 186 8.75 -2.33 17.80
N VAL A 187 8.41 -2.37 16.52
CA VAL A 187 9.03 -3.34 15.59
C VAL A 187 10.53 -3.10 15.44
N ASP A 188 10.96 -1.83 15.37
CA ASP A 188 12.37 -1.46 15.29
C ASP A 188 12.60 -0.11 16.02
N PRO A 189 12.54 -0.09 17.36
CA PRO A 189 12.56 1.15 18.12
C PRO A 189 13.89 1.89 18.02
N LEU A 190 15.02 1.17 17.92
CA LEU A 190 16.34 1.81 17.79
C LEU A 190 16.47 2.53 16.46
N ARG A 191 16.08 1.88 15.36
CA ARG A 191 16.10 2.48 14.04
C ARG A 191 15.14 3.67 13.97
N ASN A 192 13.93 3.53 14.49
CA ASN A 192 12.95 4.62 14.52
C ASN A 192 13.47 5.84 15.31
N ILE A 193 14.18 5.60 16.43
CA ILE A 193 14.84 6.67 17.20
C ILE A 193 16.00 7.27 16.42
N ILE A 194 16.85 6.45 15.78
CA ILE A 194 17.99 6.92 14.98
C ILE A 194 17.48 7.74 13.80
N ASP A 195 16.46 7.26 13.07
CA ASP A 195 15.87 7.97 11.95
C ASP A 195 15.22 9.30 12.37
N LEU A 196 14.63 9.34 13.57
CA LEU A 196 14.12 10.57 14.17
C LEU A 196 15.25 11.55 14.50
N TYR A 197 16.34 11.06 15.09
CA TYR A 197 17.51 11.90 15.44
C TYR A 197 18.29 12.33 14.21
N SER A 198 18.58 11.43 13.25
CA SER A 198 19.31 11.77 12.02
C SER A 198 18.52 12.77 11.17
N GLY A 199 17.21 12.61 11.07
CA GLY A 199 16.33 13.61 10.44
C GLY A 199 16.42 15.00 11.12
N VAL A 200 16.90 15.07 12.36
CA VAL A 200 17.17 16.32 13.09
C VAL A 200 18.63 16.75 12.99
N TYR A 201 19.59 15.83 12.95
CA TYR A 201 21.03 16.09 13.08
C TYR A 201 21.81 16.15 11.76
N ASP A 202 21.34 15.60 10.65
CA ASP A 202 21.97 15.79 9.32
C ASP A 202 22.02 17.27 8.87
N ARG A 203 21.65 18.16 9.79
CA ARG A 203 21.58 19.63 9.61
C ARG A 203 22.79 20.38 10.16
N VAL A 204 23.74 19.71 10.85
CA VAL A 204 24.74 20.42 11.66
C VAL A 204 26.08 20.57 10.94
N ASP A 205 26.33 19.83 9.86
CA ASP A 205 27.64 19.82 9.19
C ASP A 205 27.74 20.76 7.96
N CYS A 206 26.83 21.74 7.83
CA CYS A 206 26.91 22.72 6.76
C CYS A 206 27.52 24.04 7.23
N GLU A 207 28.50 24.56 6.49
CA GLU A 207 29.00 25.90 6.67
C GLU A 207 27.87 26.93 6.56
N PRO A 208 27.77 27.92 7.51
CA PRO A 208 26.63 28.83 7.61
C PRO A 208 26.33 29.68 6.36
N ASP A 209 27.26 29.80 5.44
CA ASP A 209 27.18 30.71 4.26
C ASP A 209 27.00 29.98 2.94
N ASP A 210 26.86 28.64 2.91
CA ASP A 210 26.60 27.91 1.65
C ASP A 210 25.09 27.91 1.30
N ILE A 211 24.74 28.73 0.30
CA ILE A 211 23.36 28.86 -0.22
C ILE A 211 22.81 27.54 -0.76
N LYS A 212 23.66 26.66 -1.29
CA LYS A 212 23.24 25.34 -1.77
C LYS A 212 22.89 24.43 -0.60
N CYS A 213 23.67 24.50 0.47
CA CYS A 213 23.43 23.76 1.71
C CYS A 213 22.10 24.19 2.36
N ARG A 214 21.86 25.49 2.53
CA ARG A 214 20.59 26.02 3.09
C ARG A 214 19.35 25.59 2.26
N ARG A 215 19.50 25.46 0.95
CA ARG A 215 18.41 25.02 0.06
C ARG A 215 18.16 23.51 0.16
N GLN A 216 19.22 22.74 0.29
CA GLN A 216 19.18 21.28 0.47
C GLN A 216 18.66 20.91 1.87
N ASP A 217 19.08 21.65 2.90
CA ASP A 217 18.57 21.53 4.27
C ASP A 217 17.07 21.79 4.37
N GLY A 218 16.58 22.85 3.70
CA GLY A 218 15.17 23.19 3.68
C GLY A 218 14.30 22.09 3.07
N GLU A 219 14.77 21.40 2.03
CA GLU A 219 14.03 20.32 1.38
C GLU A 219 14.10 19.00 2.20
N SER A 220 15.23 18.68 2.80
CA SER A 220 15.41 17.54 3.71
C SER A 220 14.48 17.67 4.92
N VAL A 221 14.41 18.88 5.53
CA VAL A 221 13.47 19.17 6.61
C VAL A 221 12.01 18.97 6.19
N ARG A 222 11.63 19.48 5.02
CA ARG A 222 10.26 19.32 4.52
C ARG A 222 9.92 17.85 4.27
N THR A 223 10.84 17.09 3.66
CA THR A 223 10.67 15.66 3.46
C THR A 223 10.48 14.95 4.80
N PHE A 224 11.30 15.24 5.79
CA PHE A 224 11.16 14.72 7.13
C PHE A 224 9.79 15.04 7.75
N LEU A 225 9.35 16.31 7.67
CA LEU A 225 8.05 16.72 8.21
C LEU A 225 6.87 16.05 7.47
N ARG A 226 6.98 15.83 6.16
CA ARG A 226 6.00 15.06 5.37
C ARG A 226 5.93 13.60 5.82
N MET A 227 7.10 12.99 6.07
CA MET A 227 7.18 11.63 6.59
C MET A 227 6.58 11.52 8.00
N MET A 228 6.88 12.49 8.88
CA MET A 228 6.29 12.53 10.22
C MET A 228 4.79 12.71 10.18
N LYS A 229 4.28 13.59 9.30
CA LYS A 229 2.85 13.76 9.05
C LYS A 229 2.21 12.45 8.63
N TRP A 230 2.78 11.79 7.63
CA TRP A 230 2.28 10.51 7.15
C TRP A 230 2.33 9.42 8.23
N GLY A 231 3.44 9.30 8.97
CA GLY A 231 3.59 8.29 10.03
C GLY A 231 2.61 8.48 11.19
N SER A 232 2.22 9.74 11.49
CA SER A 232 1.20 10.04 12.51
C SER A 232 -0.23 9.95 12.00
N ASP A 233 -0.45 9.93 10.68
CA ASP A 233 -1.76 9.88 10.04
C ASP A 233 -2.14 8.42 9.73
N ASN A 234 -2.50 7.70 10.79
CA ASN A 234 -2.94 6.31 10.69
C ASN A 234 -4.42 6.22 11.06
N PRO A 235 -5.32 6.00 10.09
CA PRO A 235 -6.74 5.81 10.37
C PRO A 235 -6.95 4.53 11.18
N GLY A 236 -7.98 4.50 12.00
CA GLY A 236 -8.42 3.27 12.64
C GLY A 236 -8.85 2.23 11.60
N GLN A 237 -8.97 0.98 12.01
CA GLN A 237 -9.45 -0.10 11.14
C GLN A 237 -10.78 -0.64 11.66
N ALA A 238 -11.69 -0.95 10.72
CA ALA A 238 -12.96 -1.59 11.01
C ALA A 238 -12.72 -2.92 11.74
N GLY A 239 -13.39 -3.10 12.88
CA GLY A 239 -13.06 -4.18 13.80
C GLY A 239 -13.21 -5.57 13.18
N GLU A 240 -14.29 -5.84 12.45
CA GLU A 240 -14.51 -7.15 11.87
C GLU A 240 -13.52 -7.46 10.73
N ALA A 241 -13.17 -6.48 9.88
CA ALA A 241 -12.14 -6.67 8.88
C ALA A 241 -10.75 -6.91 9.51
N TYR A 242 -10.42 -6.16 10.57
CA TYR A 242 -9.19 -6.37 11.34
C TYR A 242 -9.16 -7.76 11.99
N ARG A 243 -10.25 -8.16 12.67
CA ARG A 243 -10.40 -9.48 13.30
C ARG A 243 -10.19 -10.60 12.29
N GLN A 244 -10.87 -10.51 11.15
CA GLN A 244 -10.77 -11.50 10.09
C GLN A 244 -9.35 -11.56 9.54
N PHE A 245 -8.73 -10.41 9.25
CA PHE A 245 -7.35 -10.36 8.72
C PHE A 245 -6.35 -10.98 9.69
N ILE A 246 -6.41 -10.64 10.99
CA ILE A 246 -5.50 -11.22 11.99
C ILE A 246 -5.71 -12.72 12.12
N LYS A 247 -6.97 -13.18 12.26
CA LYS A 247 -7.25 -14.60 12.42
C LYS A 247 -6.87 -15.43 11.19
N ASP A 248 -7.30 -15.01 10.02
CA ASP A 248 -7.18 -15.82 8.82
C ASP A 248 -5.79 -15.76 8.21
N CYS A 249 -5.15 -14.57 8.23
CA CYS A 249 -3.80 -14.40 7.72
C CYS A 249 -2.74 -14.74 8.78
N TYR A 250 -2.67 -13.99 9.89
CA TYR A 250 -1.57 -14.12 10.84
C TYR A 250 -1.67 -15.37 11.75
N GLN A 251 -2.85 -15.70 12.25
CA GLN A 251 -2.98 -16.81 13.21
C GLN A 251 -3.12 -18.17 12.52
N LYS A 252 -3.90 -18.27 11.46
CA LYS A 252 -4.18 -19.54 10.77
C LYS A 252 -3.39 -19.71 9.47
N ASN A 253 -2.85 -18.60 8.90
CA ASN A 253 -2.09 -18.60 7.65
C ASN A 253 -2.88 -19.21 6.47
N LEU A 254 -4.19 -18.87 6.36
CA LEU A 254 -5.10 -19.52 5.42
C LEU A 254 -4.84 -19.14 3.96
N LEU A 255 -4.34 -17.93 3.68
CA LEU A 255 -4.17 -17.44 2.31
C LEU A 255 -3.22 -18.34 1.50
N ILE A 256 -2.02 -18.59 2.00
CA ILE A 256 -1.04 -19.45 1.29
C ILE A 256 -1.44 -20.92 1.27
N LYS A 257 -2.28 -21.35 2.22
CA LYS A 257 -2.82 -22.71 2.27
C LYS A 257 -3.98 -22.93 1.30
N ASN A 258 -4.51 -21.84 0.68
CA ASN A 258 -5.73 -21.84 -0.12
C ASN A 258 -6.97 -22.32 0.68
N GLU A 259 -7.01 -21.96 1.96
CA GLU A 259 -8.09 -22.31 2.90
C GLU A 259 -8.84 -21.06 3.38
N MET A 260 -8.51 -19.88 2.84
CA MET A 260 -9.22 -18.63 3.15
C MET A 260 -10.55 -18.60 2.39
N GLU A 261 -11.60 -18.12 3.07
CA GLU A 261 -12.93 -18.00 2.51
C GLU A 261 -13.43 -16.55 2.60
N ILE A 262 -13.99 -16.04 1.52
CA ILE A 262 -14.65 -14.73 1.46
C ILE A 262 -16.05 -14.95 0.87
N ASP A 263 -17.08 -14.64 1.64
CA ASP A 263 -18.49 -14.77 1.24
C ASP A 263 -18.85 -16.16 0.66
N GLY A 264 -18.38 -17.22 1.33
CA GLY A 264 -18.61 -18.60 0.90
C GLY A 264 -17.76 -19.06 -0.29
N GLN A 265 -16.84 -18.22 -0.79
CA GLN A 265 -15.95 -18.56 -1.90
C GLN A 265 -14.52 -18.78 -1.40
N MET A 266 -13.95 -19.94 -1.75
CA MET A 266 -12.58 -20.29 -1.41
C MET A 266 -11.58 -19.44 -2.22
N ILE A 267 -10.60 -18.86 -1.54
CA ILE A 267 -9.52 -18.10 -2.16
C ILE A 267 -8.37 -19.04 -2.47
N ASN A 268 -8.29 -19.45 -3.74
CA ASN A 268 -7.22 -20.30 -4.23
C ASN A 268 -6.24 -19.46 -5.08
N LEU A 269 -5.02 -19.24 -4.59
CA LEU A 269 -4.01 -18.45 -5.30
C LEU A 269 -3.65 -19.05 -6.68
N LYS A 270 -3.91 -20.35 -6.91
CA LYS A 270 -3.74 -20.97 -8.24
C LYS A 270 -4.69 -20.41 -9.31
N ASP A 271 -5.78 -19.77 -8.91
CA ASP A 271 -6.72 -19.15 -9.85
C ASP A 271 -6.19 -17.80 -10.38
N ILE A 272 -5.08 -17.30 -9.84
CA ILE A 272 -4.37 -16.14 -10.37
C ILE A 272 -3.55 -16.59 -11.59
N THR A 273 -4.06 -16.24 -12.80
CA THR A 273 -3.47 -16.61 -14.09
C THR A 273 -3.00 -15.40 -14.91
N MET A 274 -3.43 -14.18 -14.53
CA MET A 274 -2.99 -12.95 -15.17
C MET A 274 -1.49 -12.69 -14.90
N PRO A 275 -0.81 -11.86 -15.74
CA PRO A 275 0.57 -11.46 -15.51
C PRO A 275 0.79 -10.91 -14.10
N LEU A 276 1.85 -11.37 -13.41
CA LEU A 276 2.21 -11.00 -12.05
C LEU A 276 3.60 -10.39 -11.97
N LEU A 277 3.69 -9.21 -11.34
CA LEU A 277 4.95 -8.61 -10.89
C LEU A 277 4.96 -8.53 -9.36
N ASN A 278 5.84 -9.28 -8.72
CA ASN A 278 6.00 -9.32 -7.26
C ASN A 278 7.29 -8.57 -6.86
N ILE A 279 7.15 -7.43 -6.20
CA ILE A 279 8.26 -6.55 -5.82
C ILE A 279 8.39 -6.51 -4.30
N MET A 280 9.63 -6.65 -3.81
CA MET A 280 9.96 -6.68 -2.39
C MET A 280 11.13 -5.75 -2.06
N ALA A 281 11.10 -5.21 -0.85
CA ALA A 281 12.23 -4.51 -0.25
C ALA A 281 13.13 -5.50 0.50
N LYS A 282 14.44 -5.49 0.21
CA LYS A 282 15.41 -6.42 0.80
C LYS A 282 15.52 -6.30 2.34
N TYR A 283 15.39 -5.07 2.83
CA TYR A 283 15.58 -4.74 4.25
C TYR A 283 14.25 -4.39 4.92
N ASP A 284 13.20 -5.12 4.56
CA ASP A 284 11.86 -4.92 5.11
C ASP A 284 11.74 -5.61 6.50
N ASN A 285 11.58 -4.81 7.56
CA ASN A 285 11.42 -5.31 8.92
C ASN A 285 9.95 -5.60 9.27
N PHE A 286 9.00 -5.09 8.47
CA PHE A 286 7.57 -5.33 8.66
C PHE A 286 7.12 -6.60 7.94
N ILE A 287 7.50 -6.72 6.66
CA ILE A 287 7.13 -7.84 5.79
C ILE A 287 8.42 -8.53 5.31
N PRO A 288 8.89 -9.55 6.02
CA PRO A 288 10.07 -10.31 5.60
C PRO A 288 9.88 -10.91 4.21
N ASN A 289 10.93 -10.95 3.39
CA ASN A 289 10.84 -11.42 2.01
C ASN A 289 10.30 -12.85 1.91
N GLU A 290 10.55 -13.69 2.90
CA GLU A 290 10.00 -15.06 3.01
C GLU A 290 8.47 -15.09 3.14
N SER A 291 7.85 -13.98 3.55
CA SER A 291 6.39 -13.85 3.53
C SER A 291 5.84 -13.59 2.13
N SER A 292 6.62 -13.00 1.23
CA SER A 292 6.18 -12.58 -0.12
C SER A 292 6.71 -13.48 -1.24
N ILE A 293 7.91 -14.06 -1.10
CA ILE A 293 8.54 -14.95 -2.11
C ILE A 293 7.61 -16.11 -2.53
N PRO A 294 6.91 -16.80 -1.60
CA PRO A 294 6.07 -17.95 -1.95
C PRO A 294 4.95 -17.64 -2.94
N LEU A 295 4.57 -16.38 -3.11
CA LEU A 295 3.53 -15.99 -4.06
C LEU A 295 3.82 -16.45 -5.48
N ASN A 296 5.08 -16.36 -5.92
CA ASN A 296 5.46 -16.72 -7.29
C ASN A 296 5.25 -18.21 -7.59
N ASP A 297 5.35 -19.08 -6.58
CA ASP A 297 5.10 -20.50 -6.72
C ASP A 297 3.62 -20.85 -6.47
N ALA A 298 2.91 -20.05 -5.69
CA ALA A 298 1.51 -20.27 -5.33
C ALA A 298 0.54 -19.98 -6.49
N VAL A 299 0.90 -19.06 -7.42
CA VAL A 299 0.03 -18.68 -8.55
C VAL A 299 0.29 -19.50 -9.80
N SER A 300 -0.73 -19.62 -10.67
CA SER A 300 -0.65 -20.31 -11.97
C SER A 300 -0.32 -19.38 -13.14
N SER A 301 -0.03 -18.11 -12.90
CA SER A 301 0.39 -17.19 -13.96
C SER A 301 1.60 -17.76 -14.73
N ALA A 302 1.53 -17.77 -16.06
CA ALA A 302 2.65 -18.14 -16.93
C ALA A 302 3.65 -16.99 -17.10
N ASP A 303 3.20 -15.74 -16.91
CA ASP A 303 4.00 -14.51 -17.03
C ASP A 303 4.17 -13.89 -15.62
N LYS A 304 5.19 -14.33 -14.91
CA LYS A 304 5.46 -13.88 -13.54
C LYS A 304 6.91 -13.47 -13.36
N THR A 305 7.06 -12.29 -12.77
CA THR A 305 8.35 -11.66 -12.47
C THR A 305 8.45 -11.38 -10.98
N MET A 306 9.61 -11.61 -10.40
CA MET A 306 9.94 -11.26 -9.03
C MET A 306 11.15 -10.35 -9.00
N ALA A 307 11.10 -9.29 -8.19
CA ALA A 307 12.21 -8.36 -8.01
C ALA A 307 12.39 -7.97 -6.53
N ILE A 308 13.65 -7.88 -6.10
CA ILE A 308 14.02 -7.48 -4.73
C ILE A 308 14.97 -6.30 -4.82
N PHE A 309 14.61 -5.18 -4.18
CA PHE A 309 15.40 -3.95 -4.21
C PHE A 309 16.09 -3.69 -2.86
N PRO A 310 17.31 -3.12 -2.83
CA PRO A 310 18.09 -2.91 -1.61
C PRO A 310 17.59 -1.70 -0.82
N THR A 311 16.33 -1.73 -0.42
CA THR A 311 15.65 -0.67 0.35
C THR A 311 14.79 -1.27 1.47
N GLY A 312 14.22 -0.43 2.35
CA GLY A 312 13.27 -0.82 3.40
C GLY A 312 11.82 -0.69 2.96
N HIS A 313 10.88 -1.06 3.85
CA HIS A 313 9.44 -1.10 3.58
C HIS A 313 8.90 0.19 2.94
N ILE A 314 9.19 1.34 3.54
CA ILE A 314 8.72 2.64 3.06
C ILE A 314 9.62 3.19 1.94
N GLY A 315 10.91 2.85 1.97
CA GLY A 315 11.88 3.26 0.96
C GLY A 315 11.51 2.80 -0.45
N ILE A 316 10.72 1.74 -0.59
CA ILE A 316 10.24 1.24 -1.88
C ILE A 316 9.27 2.22 -2.58
N PHE A 317 8.67 3.14 -1.83
CA PHE A 317 7.75 4.17 -2.36
C PHE A 317 8.42 5.54 -2.51
N VAL A 318 9.25 5.93 -1.54
CA VAL A 318 9.78 7.31 -1.43
C VAL A 318 11.31 7.39 -1.40
N GLY A 319 12.01 6.24 -1.35
CA GLY A 319 13.47 6.17 -1.34
C GLY A 319 14.09 6.55 -2.69
N TYR A 320 15.42 6.70 -2.69
CA TYR A 320 16.17 6.91 -3.91
C TYR A 320 15.97 5.76 -4.91
N GLU A 321 16.04 4.51 -4.43
CA GLU A 321 15.84 3.30 -5.21
C GLU A 321 14.42 3.24 -5.81
N SER A 322 13.42 3.78 -5.09
CA SER A 322 12.04 3.88 -5.60
C SER A 322 12.01 4.60 -6.95
N GLN A 323 12.59 5.79 -6.98
CA GLN A 323 12.50 6.67 -8.14
C GLN A 323 13.45 6.26 -9.28
N LYS A 324 14.58 5.63 -8.93
CA LYS A 324 15.62 5.23 -9.88
C LYS A 324 15.37 3.85 -10.50
N ASP A 325 14.91 2.90 -9.70
CA ASP A 325 14.90 1.48 -10.09
C ASP A 325 13.51 0.85 -10.01
N VAL A 326 12.74 1.07 -8.91
CA VAL A 326 11.43 0.42 -8.69
C VAL A 326 10.37 0.95 -9.65
N CYS A 327 10.19 2.27 -9.72
CA CYS A 327 9.19 2.85 -10.62
C CYS A 327 9.49 2.56 -12.10
N PRO A 328 10.75 2.70 -12.59
CA PRO A 328 11.10 2.26 -13.94
C PRO A 328 10.82 0.76 -14.19
N MET A 329 11.13 -0.12 -13.24
CA MET A 329 10.80 -1.55 -13.35
C MET A 329 9.30 -1.76 -13.55
N ILE A 330 8.46 -1.09 -12.74
CA ILE A 330 6.99 -1.20 -12.84
C ILE A 330 6.52 -0.71 -14.20
N THR A 331 6.94 0.48 -14.62
CA THR A 331 6.47 1.09 -15.87
C THR A 331 6.94 0.31 -17.09
N GLU A 332 8.20 -0.11 -17.15
CA GLU A 332 8.72 -0.93 -18.25
C GLU A 332 8.05 -2.30 -18.32
N TRP A 333 7.74 -2.91 -17.17
CA TRP A 333 7.02 -4.18 -17.12
C TRP A 333 5.57 -4.04 -17.60
N LEU A 334 4.92 -2.91 -17.27
CA LEU A 334 3.53 -2.64 -17.66
C LEU A 334 3.37 -2.24 -19.13
N LYS A 335 4.30 -1.49 -19.72
CA LYS A 335 4.20 -0.97 -21.11
C LYS A 335 3.76 -2.03 -22.13
N PRO A 336 4.40 -3.21 -22.24
CA PRO A 336 4.00 -4.25 -23.21
C PRO A 336 2.70 -4.97 -22.84
N ARG A 337 2.14 -4.74 -21.65
CA ARG A 337 0.95 -5.42 -21.09
C ARG A 337 -0.27 -4.51 -20.97
N SER A 338 -0.16 -3.24 -21.36
CA SER A 338 -1.21 -2.23 -21.19
C SER A 338 -1.93 -1.87 -22.49
N PHE A 339 -2.19 -2.91 -23.33
CA PHE A 339 -2.92 -2.81 -24.59
C PHE A 339 -4.13 -3.70 -24.62
#